data_ec273ad51d685ef6de24ee145337b7bb
#
_entry.id   ec273ad51d685ef6de24ee145337b7bb
#
_cell.length_a   1.000
_cell.length_b   1.000
_cell.length_c   1.000
_cell.angle_alpha   90.00
_cell.angle_beta   90.00
_cell.angle_gamma   90.00
#
_symmetry.space_group_name_H-M   'P 1'
#
loop_
_entity.id
_entity.type
_entity.pdbx_description
1 polymer ?
#
loop_
_entity_poly.entity_id
_entity_poly.type
_entity_poly.pdbx_seq_one_letter_code
_entity_poly.pdbx_strand_id
1 'polypeptide(L)'
;MLYVLIILLVTASILLAVYAIRTSKQKKHQERLEIIERRIPDVAPAFKEISSFYSYSHYITESERIRLDEKYANLLSEVDKVIGSEELERHPEKGLIERFHKALSNSKGFKKVNNEAFVKKQLKDYTPYFDTVLPHPLDAQQREAVVSLEDNVLVISSAGSGKTMTTVGKVRYLIDVQKVDPSKILLITFTRKAAESLSERLGEKNLKCRTFHKLALEIIGEATGEKPTIVPTDFSVQVYHKLFDENPSFHRAIADYIVRSRYKMKDQFEYSSMEAYMLDRKKYGVQAYYKDMDGRAVFCKSDEESQICDFLGSRGVQFRYEEKYEFPTTDSEFRQYCPDFSIYYKDSEGVQHRVYLEHFAVNEHGRCPKWFAPEEETKYQEGIRWKRDLHRDKGTVLLETSSAGFHRGDGFTDLAAKLNALGITFTDAGSDKMSRELVRQEENILGMLTAFNFLLKSKGATMSSVAAQAAFSKDRITLNEIVAPFVDGYRKMEQERGEIDFTDAILRATQLCENGHRPDYDYILVDEFQDTPLWLECS
;
A
#
# COMPACT_ATOMS: atom_id res chain seq x y z
N MET A 1 -78.28 -31.60 8.52
CA MET A 1 -78.01 -30.44 7.64
C MET A 1 -76.55 -29.97 7.62
N LEU A 2 -75.92 -29.79 8.75
CA LEU A 2 -74.52 -29.30 8.85
C LEU A 2 -73.51 -30.21 8.15
N TYR A 3 -73.61 -31.54 8.32
CA TYR A 3 -72.70 -32.52 7.69
C TYR A 3 -72.80 -32.52 6.16
N VAL A 4 -74.03 -32.34 5.58
CA VAL A 4 -74.25 -32.28 4.13
C VAL A 4 -73.60 -30.99 3.57
N LEU A 5 -73.73 -29.89 4.29
CA LEU A 5 -73.15 -28.61 3.88
C LEU A 5 -71.60 -28.65 3.89
N ILE A 6 -71.02 -29.30 4.85
CA ILE A 6 -69.55 -29.50 4.95
C ILE A 6 -69.03 -30.36 3.79
N ILE A 7 -69.73 -31.45 3.48
CA ILE A 7 -69.36 -32.32 2.35
C ILE A 7 -69.49 -31.55 1.02
N LEU A 8 -70.54 -30.73 0.81
CA LEU A 8 -70.68 -29.90 -0.40
C LEU A 8 -69.56 -28.84 -0.49
N LEU A 9 -69.16 -28.21 0.58
CA LEU A 9 -68.07 -27.24 0.59
C LEU A 9 -66.70 -27.90 0.28
N VAL A 10 -66.44 -29.08 0.86
CA VAL A 10 -65.21 -29.81 0.57
C VAL A 10 -65.15 -30.28 -0.88
N THR A 11 -66.26 -30.81 -1.42
CA THR A 11 -66.34 -31.26 -2.84
C THR A 11 -66.17 -30.07 -3.79
N ALA A 12 -66.81 -28.93 -3.51
CA ALA A 12 -66.67 -27.69 -4.31
C ALA A 12 -65.19 -27.19 -4.27
N SER A 13 -64.53 -27.22 -3.09
CA SER A 13 -63.11 -26.83 -2.96
C SER A 13 -62.19 -27.76 -3.76
N ILE A 14 -62.44 -29.07 -3.74
CA ILE A 14 -61.66 -30.04 -4.52
C ILE A 14 -61.88 -29.82 -6.03
N LEU A 15 -63.12 -29.57 -6.49
CA LEU A 15 -63.41 -29.28 -7.89
C LEU A 15 -62.76 -27.99 -8.37
N LEU A 16 -62.77 -26.94 -7.53
CA LEU A 16 -62.07 -25.68 -7.81
C LEU A 16 -60.54 -25.87 -7.89
N ALA A 17 -59.95 -26.65 -6.99
CA ALA A 17 -58.53 -26.99 -7.02
C ALA A 17 -58.18 -27.79 -8.29
N VAL A 18 -58.97 -28.79 -8.67
CA VAL A 18 -58.78 -29.58 -9.90
C VAL A 18 -58.91 -28.70 -11.14
N TYR A 19 -59.90 -27.79 -11.15
CA TYR A 19 -60.08 -26.83 -12.22
C TYR A 19 -58.90 -25.88 -12.35
N ALA A 20 -58.42 -25.31 -11.25
CA ALA A 20 -57.26 -24.45 -11.22
C ALA A 20 -55.97 -25.17 -11.71
N ILE A 21 -55.77 -26.42 -11.31
CA ILE A 21 -54.65 -27.26 -11.77
C ILE A 21 -54.77 -27.53 -13.29
N ARG A 22 -55.95 -27.84 -13.79
CA ARG A 22 -56.17 -28.08 -15.22
C ARG A 22 -55.92 -26.83 -16.06
N THR A 23 -56.45 -25.67 -15.65
CA THR A 23 -56.24 -24.40 -16.37
C THR A 23 -54.76 -23.98 -16.32
N SER A 24 -54.06 -24.16 -15.20
CA SER A 24 -52.62 -23.93 -15.08
C SER A 24 -51.81 -24.85 -16.01
N LYS A 25 -52.16 -26.14 -16.11
CA LYS A 25 -51.52 -27.08 -17.04
C LYS A 25 -51.76 -26.71 -18.51
N GLN A 26 -52.96 -26.32 -18.86
CA GLN A 26 -53.30 -25.89 -20.23
C GLN A 26 -52.56 -24.62 -20.60
N LYS A 27 -52.45 -23.65 -19.68
CA LYS A 27 -51.70 -22.41 -19.90
C LYS A 27 -50.22 -22.71 -20.14
N LYS A 28 -49.58 -23.55 -19.31
CA LYS A 28 -48.18 -23.97 -19.48
C LYS A 28 -47.96 -24.73 -20.79
N HIS A 29 -48.88 -25.58 -21.17
CA HIS A 29 -48.83 -26.32 -22.44
C HIS A 29 -48.82 -25.33 -23.63
N GLN A 30 -49.75 -24.39 -23.64
CA GLN A 30 -49.84 -23.37 -24.70
C GLN A 30 -48.60 -22.48 -24.77
N GLU A 31 -48.10 -22.03 -23.60
CA GLU A 31 -46.88 -21.24 -23.52
C GLU A 31 -45.65 -21.99 -24.08
N ARG A 32 -45.53 -23.28 -23.81
CA ARG A 32 -44.44 -24.12 -24.35
C ARG A 32 -44.52 -24.29 -25.86
N LEU A 33 -45.72 -24.51 -26.40
CA LEU A 33 -45.93 -24.59 -27.86
C LEU A 33 -45.57 -23.26 -28.54
N GLU A 34 -45.96 -22.13 -27.96
CA GLU A 34 -45.60 -20.81 -28.49
C GLU A 34 -44.08 -20.57 -28.46
N ILE A 35 -43.38 -20.99 -27.41
CA ILE A 35 -41.91 -20.91 -27.33
C ILE A 35 -41.28 -21.77 -28.43
N ILE A 36 -41.74 -22.99 -28.59
CA ILE A 36 -41.25 -23.93 -29.61
C ILE A 36 -41.42 -23.33 -31.01
N GLU A 37 -42.63 -22.90 -31.38
CA GLU A 37 -42.91 -22.34 -32.70
C GLU A 37 -42.13 -21.07 -32.99
N ARG A 38 -41.98 -20.18 -31.99
CA ARG A 38 -41.31 -18.89 -32.15
C ARG A 38 -39.79 -19.00 -32.18
N ARG A 39 -39.19 -19.91 -31.38
CA ARG A 39 -37.74 -19.96 -31.13
C ARG A 39 -36.96 -21.04 -31.86
N ILE A 40 -37.63 -22.10 -32.31
CA ILE A 40 -36.95 -23.14 -33.10
C ILE A 40 -36.24 -22.59 -34.33
N PRO A 41 -36.79 -21.66 -35.11
CA PRO A 41 -36.07 -21.07 -36.23
C PRO A 41 -34.74 -20.40 -35.83
N ASP A 42 -34.62 -19.88 -34.61
CA ASP A 42 -33.40 -19.24 -34.10
C ASP A 42 -32.35 -20.26 -33.62
N VAL A 43 -32.79 -21.45 -33.17
CA VAL A 43 -31.91 -22.49 -32.62
C VAL A 43 -30.96 -23.09 -33.68
N ALA A 44 -31.46 -23.31 -34.89
CA ALA A 44 -30.64 -23.94 -35.95
C ALA A 44 -29.44 -23.10 -36.37
N PRO A 45 -29.58 -21.79 -36.67
CA PRO A 45 -28.44 -20.94 -36.96
C PRO A 45 -27.52 -20.76 -35.74
N ALA A 46 -28.07 -20.61 -34.52
CA ALA A 46 -27.30 -20.51 -33.29
C ALA A 46 -26.45 -21.77 -33.04
N PHE A 47 -27.04 -22.95 -33.18
CA PHE A 47 -26.32 -24.21 -32.99
C PHE A 47 -25.20 -24.41 -34.04
N LYS A 48 -25.44 -23.96 -35.28
CA LYS A 48 -24.42 -23.99 -36.34
C LYS A 48 -23.19 -23.10 -35.93
N GLU A 49 -23.46 -21.91 -35.43
CA GLU A 49 -22.38 -21.03 -34.94
C GLU A 49 -21.66 -21.64 -33.73
N ILE A 50 -22.39 -22.14 -32.74
CA ILE A 50 -21.82 -22.81 -31.55
C ILE A 50 -21.00 -24.04 -31.95
N SER A 51 -21.47 -24.86 -32.91
CA SER A 51 -20.73 -26.03 -33.38
C SER A 51 -19.46 -25.65 -34.13
N SER A 52 -19.48 -24.55 -34.88
CA SER A 52 -18.31 -24.00 -35.54
C SER A 52 -17.30 -23.45 -34.50
N PHE A 53 -17.82 -22.81 -33.47
CA PHE A 53 -16.98 -22.27 -32.36
C PHE A 53 -16.25 -23.38 -31.61
N TYR A 54 -16.89 -24.52 -31.30
CA TYR A 54 -16.28 -25.69 -30.66
C TYR A 54 -15.73 -26.72 -31.66
N SER A 55 -15.09 -26.26 -32.75
CA SER A 55 -14.63 -27.11 -33.85
C SER A 55 -13.18 -27.62 -33.71
N TYR A 56 -12.53 -27.39 -32.59
CA TYR A 56 -11.11 -27.71 -32.32
C TYR A 56 -10.11 -27.01 -33.25
N SER A 57 -10.53 -26.01 -34.00
CA SER A 57 -9.72 -25.27 -34.96
C SER A 57 -8.90 -24.13 -34.33
N HIS A 58 -9.36 -23.61 -33.22
CA HIS A 58 -8.69 -22.54 -32.47
C HIS A 58 -8.80 -22.77 -30.97
N TYR A 59 -7.94 -22.08 -30.22
CA TYR A 59 -7.98 -22.02 -28.77
C TYR A 59 -9.11 -21.06 -28.36
N ILE A 60 -9.99 -21.48 -27.47
CA ILE A 60 -11.11 -20.66 -26.99
C ILE A 60 -10.74 -20.05 -25.66
N THR A 61 -10.73 -18.71 -25.57
CA THR A 61 -10.48 -18.00 -24.31
C THR A 61 -11.72 -17.93 -23.43
N GLU A 62 -11.55 -17.58 -22.16
CA GLU A 62 -12.69 -17.46 -21.24
C GLU A 62 -13.60 -16.29 -21.64
N SER A 63 -13.03 -15.18 -22.09
CA SER A 63 -13.80 -14.04 -22.56
C SER A 63 -14.60 -14.34 -23.83
N GLU A 64 -14.06 -15.14 -24.75
CA GLU A 64 -14.78 -15.58 -25.94
C GLU A 64 -15.97 -16.49 -25.58
N ARG A 65 -15.73 -17.44 -24.66
CA ARG A 65 -16.81 -18.30 -24.14
C ARG A 65 -17.92 -17.49 -23.49
N ILE A 66 -17.56 -16.53 -22.61
CA ILE A 66 -18.55 -15.66 -21.94
C ILE A 66 -19.35 -14.87 -22.96
N ARG A 67 -18.69 -14.26 -23.95
CA ARG A 67 -19.38 -13.52 -25.03
C ARG A 67 -20.38 -14.38 -25.80
N LEU A 68 -20.02 -15.65 -26.07
CA LEU A 68 -20.93 -16.60 -26.73
C LEU A 68 -22.11 -16.94 -25.83
N ASP A 69 -21.87 -17.21 -24.55
CA ASP A 69 -22.92 -17.52 -23.57
C ASP A 69 -23.89 -16.34 -23.41
N GLU A 70 -23.39 -15.11 -23.28
CA GLU A 70 -24.17 -13.87 -23.18
C GLU A 70 -25.01 -13.63 -24.44
N LYS A 71 -24.42 -13.83 -25.63
CA LYS A 71 -25.10 -13.69 -26.92
C LYS A 71 -26.38 -14.56 -26.99
N TYR A 72 -26.33 -15.77 -26.47
CA TYR A 72 -27.41 -16.74 -26.53
C TYR A 72 -28.19 -16.94 -25.22
N ALA A 73 -27.90 -16.16 -24.18
CA ALA A 73 -28.52 -16.29 -22.86
C ALA A 73 -30.03 -16.23 -22.88
N ASN A 74 -30.61 -15.30 -23.66
CA ASN A 74 -32.05 -15.15 -23.79
C ASN A 74 -32.68 -16.37 -24.49
N LEU A 75 -32.05 -16.87 -25.56
CA LEU A 75 -32.53 -18.05 -26.29
C LEU A 75 -32.44 -19.30 -25.40
N LEU A 76 -31.33 -19.46 -24.66
CA LEU A 76 -31.16 -20.55 -23.71
C LEU A 76 -32.22 -20.52 -22.62
N SER A 77 -32.48 -19.36 -22.03
CA SER A 77 -33.49 -19.20 -20.97
C SER A 77 -34.92 -19.56 -21.44
N GLU A 78 -35.25 -19.36 -22.73
CA GLU A 78 -36.51 -19.79 -23.29
C GLU A 78 -36.53 -21.29 -23.60
N VAL A 79 -35.43 -21.83 -24.12
CA VAL A 79 -35.25 -23.28 -24.35
C VAL A 79 -35.33 -24.06 -23.03
N ASP A 80 -34.79 -23.54 -21.94
CA ASP A 80 -34.87 -24.15 -20.60
C ASP A 80 -36.33 -24.42 -20.16
N LYS A 81 -37.28 -23.60 -20.56
CA LYS A 81 -38.69 -23.77 -20.20
C LYS A 81 -39.36 -24.95 -20.91
N VAL A 82 -38.77 -25.41 -22.00
CA VAL A 82 -39.32 -26.50 -22.84
C VAL A 82 -38.50 -27.79 -22.77
N ILE A 83 -37.28 -27.74 -22.32
CA ILE A 83 -36.44 -28.94 -22.13
C ILE A 83 -37.14 -29.93 -21.18
N GLY A 84 -37.21 -31.21 -21.60
CA GLY A 84 -37.85 -32.29 -20.85
C GLY A 84 -39.39 -32.23 -20.84
N SER A 85 -40.02 -31.36 -21.65
CA SER A 85 -41.45 -31.30 -21.76
C SER A 85 -42.00 -32.31 -22.77
N GLU A 86 -43.28 -32.74 -22.59
CA GLU A 86 -43.95 -33.65 -23.54
C GLU A 86 -44.08 -33.04 -24.95
N GLU A 87 -44.23 -31.72 -25.03
CA GLU A 87 -44.34 -30.96 -26.27
C GLU A 87 -43.04 -31.07 -27.08
N LEU A 88 -41.87 -30.91 -26.42
CA LEU A 88 -40.57 -31.07 -27.08
C LEU A 88 -40.27 -32.54 -27.45
N GLU A 89 -40.65 -33.49 -26.59
CA GLU A 89 -40.47 -34.93 -26.84
C GLU A 89 -41.03 -35.39 -28.18
N ARG A 90 -42.14 -34.78 -28.61
CA ARG A 90 -42.85 -35.08 -29.86
C ARG A 90 -42.39 -34.24 -31.05
N HIS A 91 -41.50 -33.25 -30.81
CA HIS A 91 -41.10 -32.32 -31.86
C HIS A 91 -39.97 -32.89 -32.73
N PRO A 92 -40.04 -32.74 -34.09
CA PRO A 92 -39.01 -33.28 -34.99
C PRO A 92 -37.60 -32.74 -34.70
N GLU A 93 -37.48 -31.49 -34.28
CA GLU A 93 -36.22 -30.81 -34.00
C GLU A 93 -35.73 -31.01 -32.55
N LYS A 94 -36.33 -31.91 -31.76
CA LYS A 94 -35.92 -32.21 -30.38
C LYS A 94 -34.40 -32.37 -30.24
N GLY A 95 -33.79 -33.22 -31.07
CA GLY A 95 -32.37 -33.51 -30.98
C GLY A 95 -31.48 -32.32 -31.27
N LEU A 96 -31.93 -31.34 -32.04
CA LEU A 96 -31.21 -30.09 -32.28
C LEU A 96 -31.27 -29.19 -31.04
N ILE A 97 -32.47 -29.04 -30.46
CA ILE A 97 -32.72 -28.21 -29.27
C ILE A 97 -31.93 -28.74 -28.06
N GLU A 98 -31.93 -30.04 -27.84
CA GLU A 98 -31.17 -30.69 -26.75
C GLU A 98 -29.67 -30.50 -26.94
N ARG A 99 -29.13 -30.60 -28.15
CA ARG A 99 -27.71 -30.33 -28.41
C ARG A 99 -27.32 -28.88 -28.20
N PHE A 100 -28.16 -27.94 -28.64
CA PHE A 100 -28.01 -26.50 -28.37
C PHE A 100 -27.99 -26.24 -26.87
N HIS A 101 -29.02 -26.72 -26.14
CA HIS A 101 -29.09 -26.59 -24.68
C HIS A 101 -27.87 -27.17 -23.99
N LYS A 102 -27.47 -28.39 -24.34
CA LYS A 102 -26.28 -29.05 -23.75
C LYS A 102 -25.00 -28.29 -24.02
N ALA A 103 -24.81 -27.70 -25.19
CA ALA A 103 -23.62 -26.97 -25.55
C ALA A 103 -23.46 -25.69 -24.72
N LEU A 104 -24.53 -24.95 -24.48
CA LEU A 104 -24.49 -23.72 -23.68
C LEU A 104 -24.54 -23.99 -22.17
N SER A 105 -25.40 -24.91 -21.70
CA SER A 105 -25.49 -25.27 -20.28
C SER A 105 -24.20 -25.87 -19.73
N ASN A 106 -23.35 -26.43 -20.59
CA ASN A 106 -22.04 -26.99 -20.25
C ASN A 106 -20.90 -26.36 -21.06
N SER A 107 -21.00 -25.06 -21.35
CA SER A 107 -20.04 -24.34 -22.18
C SER A 107 -18.59 -24.44 -21.66
N LYS A 108 -18.39 -24.44 -20.33
CA LYS A 108 -17.08 -24.67 -19.69
C LYS A 108 -16.51 -26.04 -20.02
N GLY A 109 -17.34 -27.09 -20.01
CA GLY A 109 -16.93 -28.45 -20.38
C GLY A 109 -16.54 -28.55 -21.85
N PHE A 110 -17.32 -27.94 -22.74
CA PHE A 110 -17.02 -27.90 -24.17
C PHE A 110 -15.74 -27.13 -24.47
N LYS A 111 -15.54 -25.95 -23.83
CA LYS A 111 -14.28 -25.18 -23.90
C LYS A 111 -13.08 -26.05 -23.51
N LYS A 112 -13.16 -26.74 -22.35
CA LYS A 112 -12.07 -27.59 -21.86
C LYS A 112 -11.70 -28.66 -22.88
N VAL A 113 -12.67 -29.41 -23.39
CA VAL A 113 -12.45 -30.47 -24.39
C VAL A 113 -11.88 -29.89 -25.68
N ASN A 114 -12.38 -28.74 -26.14
CA ASN A 114 -11.86 -28.06 -27.34
C ASN A 114 -10.39 -27.69 -27.17
N ASN A 115 -10.06 -27.04 -26.03
CA ASN A 115 -8.70 -26.55 -25.80
C ASN A 115 -7.69 -27.68 -25.58
N GLU A 116 -8.07 -28.76 -24.87
CA GLU A 116 -7.22 -29.95 -24.74
C GLU A 116 -6.93 -30.59 -26.10
N ALA A 117 -7.94 -30.70 -26.96
CA ALA A 117 -7.76 -31.25 -28.32
C ALA A 117 -6.89 -30.32 -29.19
N PHE A 118 -7.13 -29.00 -29.13
CA PHE A 118 -6.32 -27.99 -29.81
C PHE A 118 -4.85 -28.07 -29.37
N VAL A 119 -4.57 -28.00 -28.06
CA VAL A 119 -3.21 -28.08 -27.52
C VAL A 119 -2.51 -29.36 -27.96
N LYS A 120 -3.17 -30.50 -27.81
CA LYS A 120 -2.63 -31.81 -28.26
C LYS A 120 -2.28 -31.81 -29.74
N LYS A 121 -3.13 -31.22 -30.57
CA LYS A 121 -2.89 -31.09 -32.01
C LYS A 121 -1.68 -30.19 -32.29
N GLN A 122 -1.64 -28.98 -31.67
CA GLN A 122 -0.54 -28.05 -31.85
C GLN A 122 0.81 -28.64 -31.43
N LEU A 123 0.85 -29.31 -30.28
CA LEU A 123 2.07 -29.96 -29.80
C LEU A 123 2.57 -31.05 -30.78
N LYS A 124 1.65 -31.81 -31.39
CA LYS A 124 1.99 -32.83 -32.38
C LYS A 124 2.45 -32.22 -33.70
N ASP A 125 1.67 -31.30 -34.25
CA ASP A 125 1.87 -30.77 -35.61
C ASP A 125 3.15 -29.90 -35.68
N TYR A 126 3.51 -29.22 -34.57
CA TYR A 126 4.64 -28.31 -34.48
C TYR A 126 5.81 -28.84 -33.63
N THR A 127 5.92 -30.17 -33.42
CA THR A 127 7.07 -30.77 -32.72
C THR A 127 8.41 -30.34 -33.34
N PRO A 128 8.64 -30.44 -34.68
CA PRO A 128 9.90 -30.04 -35.28
C PRO A 128 10.21 -28.55 -35.13
N TYR A 129 9.17 -27.71 -35.11
CA TYR A 129 9.30 -26.28 -34.86
C TYR A 129 9.82 -26.02 -33.46
N PHE A 130 9.22 -26.64 -32.43
CA PHE A 130 9.64 -26.47 -31.04
C PHE A 130 11.03 -27.01 -30.73
N ASP A 131 11.50 -27.99 -31.54
CA ASP A 131 12.84 -28.53 -31.43
C ASP A 131 13.93 -27.60 -31.98
N THR A 132 13.58 -26.68 -32.87
CA THR A 132 14.53 -25.87 -33.64
C THR A 132 14.35 -24.36 -33.54
N VAL A 133 13.20 -23.86 -33.03
CA VAL A 133 12.89 -22.44 -32.98
C VAL A 133 13.81 -21.63 -32.05
N LEU A 134 14.42 -22.31 -31.07
CA LEU A 134 15.36 -21.72 -30.11
C LEU A 134 16.67 -22.54 -30.13
N PRO A 135 17.79 -21.96 -29.64
CA PRO A 135 19.08 -22.68 -29.57
C PRO A 135 19.03 -24.00 -28.78
N HIS A 136 18.09 -24.09 -27.82
CA HIS A 136 17.80 -25.30 -27.06
C HIS A 136 16.32 -25.65 -27.22
N PRO A 137 15.97 -26.93 -27.44
CA PRO A 137 14.59 -27.39 -27.56
C PRO A 137 13.78 -27.04 -26.30
N LEU A 138 12.54 -26.62 -26.51
CA LEU A 138 11.58 -26.42 -25.40
C LEU A 138 11.16 -27.79 -24.85
N ASP A 139 11.08 -27.91 -23.52
CA ASP A 139 10.52 -29.10 -22.87
C ASP A 139 8.99 -29.18 -23.01
N ALA A 140 8.39 -30.29 -22.59
CA ALA A 140 6.97 -30.54 -22.77
C ALA A 140 6.08 -29.48 -22.06
N GLN A 141 6.46 -29.04 -20.85
CA GLN A 141 5.71 -28.06 -20.10
C GLN A 141 5.84 -26.64 -20.69
N GLN A 142 7.04 -26.30 -21.14
CA GLN A 142 7.31 -25.06 -21.87
C GLN A 142 6.48 -24.97 -23.15
N ARG A 143 6.43 -26.05 -23.94
CA ARG A 143 5.62 -26.14 -25.18
C ARG A 143 4.14 -25.94 -24.86
N GLU A 144 3.63 -26.59 -23.81
CA GLU A 144 2.24 -26.44 -23.38
C GLU A 144 1.92 -24.97 -22.99
N ALA A 145 2.81 -24.32 -22.22
CA ALA A 145 2.69 -22.91 -21.89
C ALA A 145 2.72 -22.01 -23.14
N VAL A 146 3.55 -22.35 -24.12
CA VAL A 146 3.64 -21.61 -25.40
C VAL A 146 2.35 -21.70 -26.21
N VAL A 147 1.73 -22.87 -26.32
CA VAL A 147 0.51 -23.04 -27.14
C VAL A 147 -0.78 -22.66 -26.42
N SER A 148 -0.76 -22.47 -25.11
CA SER A 148 -1.91 -22.01 -24.32
C SER A 148 -2.17 -20.52 -24.58
N LEU A 149 -3.32 -20.18 -25.16
CA LEU A 149 -3.69 -18.82 -25.59
C LEU A 149 -4.82 -18.21 -24.74
N GLU A 150 -4.90 -18.59 -23.45
CA GLU A 150 -5.94 -18.09 -22.56
C GLU A 150 -5.79 -16.56 -22.31
N ASP A 151 -6.88 -15.89 -21.94
CA ASP A 151 -6.87 -14.45 -21.63
C ASP A 151 -5.79 -14.09 -20.61
N ASN A 152 -5.63 -14.91 -19.56
CA ASN A 152 -4.59 -14.74 -18.55
C ASN A 152 -3.83 -16.07 -18.35
N VAL A 153 -2.53 -16.05 -18.56
CA VAL A 153 -1.64 -17.21 -18.38
C VAL A 153 -0.54 -16.86 -17.39
N LEU A 154 -0.48 -17.56 -16.26
CA LEU A 154 0.59 -17.45 -15.29
C LEU A 154 1.52 -18.66 -15.40
N VAL A 155 2.79 -18.43 -15.71
CA VAL A 155 3.83 -19.46 -15.79
C VAL A 155 4.66 -19.44 -14.52
N ILE A 156 4.51 -20.48 -13.68
CA ILE A 156 5.25 -20.62 -12.42
C ILE A 156 6.40 -21.60 -12.65
N SER A 157 7.63 -21.17 -12.38
CA SER A 157 8.80 -22.02 -12.52
C SER A 157 9.94 -21.57 -11.59
N SER A 158 10.86 -22.50 -11.27
CA SER A 158 12.03 -22.22 -10.44
C SER A 158 13.05 -21.31 -11.15
N ALA A 159 13.98 -20.74 -10.38
CA ALA A 159 15.10 -19.99 -10.96
C ALA A 159 15.94 -20.91 -11.88
N GLY A 160 16.33 -20.39 -13.05
CA GLY A 160 17.13 -21.13 -14.03
C GLY A 160 16.37 -22.16 -14.87
N SER A 161 15.06 -22.34 -14.72
CA SER A 161 14.23 -23.30 -15.47
C SER A 161 13.89 -22.87 -16.90
N GLY A 162 14.37 -21.72 -17.36
CA GLY A 162 14.15 -21.27 -18.73
C GLY A 162 12.90 -20.41 -18.94
N LYS A 163 12.38 -19.68 -17.91
CA LYS A 163 11.24 -18.76 -18.05
C LYS A 163 11.36 -17.83 -19.26
N THR A 164 12.48 -17.11 -19.35
CA THR A 164 12.75 -16.20 -20.47
C THR A 164 12.76 -16.91 -21.82
N MET A 165 13.25 -18.17 -21.88
CA MET A 165 13.20 -18.96 -23.12
C MET A 165 11.77 -19.34 -23.48
N THR A 166 10.91 -19.64 -22.50
CA THR A 166 9.49 -19.89 -22.71
C THR A 166 8.79 -18.62 -23.25
N THR A 167 9.12 -17.44 -22.70
CA THR A 167 8.62 -16.14 -23.20
C THR A 167 9.03 -15.89 -24.65
N VAL A 168 10.32 -16.11 -24.99
CA VAL A 168 10.82 -16.00 -26.37
C VAL A 168 10.13 -17.00 -27.30
N GLY A 169 9.98 -18.26 -26.85
CA GLY A 169 9.24 -19.30 -27.60
C GLY A 169 7.79 -18.93 -27.85
N LYS A 170 7.12 -18.32 -26.85
CA LYS A 170 5.74 -17.83 -26.98
C LYS A 170 5.62 -16.73 -28.05
N VAL A 171 6.51 -15.73 -28.01
CA VAL A 171 6.52 -14.65 -29.01
C VAL A 171 6.75 -15.22 -30.41
N ARG A 172 7.74 -16.11 -30.58
CA ARG A 172 7.98 -16.78 -31.86
C ARG A 172 6.76 -17.55 -32.36
N TYR A 173 6.13 -18.34 -31.48
CA TYR A 173 4.90 -19.05 -31.81
C TYR A 173 3.75 -18.14 -32.24
N LEU A 174 3.55 -17.01 -31.56
CA LEU A 174 2.54 -16.03 -31.92
C LEU A 174 2.81 -15.44 -33.32
N ILE A 175 4.07 -15.10 -33.64
CA ILE A 175 4.45 -14.51 -34.93
C ILE A 175 4.44 -15.57 -36.03
N ASP A 176 5.17 -16.69 -35.82
CA ASP A 176 5.46 -17.65 -36.88
C ASP A 176 4.26 -18.57 -37.18
N VAL A 177 3.51 -18.98 -36.15
CA VAL A 177 2.42 -19.95 -36.25
C VAL A 177 1.06 -19.29 -36.24
N GLN A 178 0.82 -18.41 -35.28
CA GLN A 178 -0.47 -17.72 -35.14
C GLN A 178 -0.61 -16.50 -36.07
N LYS A 179 0.49 -16.09 -36.74
CA LYS A 179 0.53 -14.96 -37.69
C LYS A 179 0.13 -13.61 -37.07
N VAL A 180 0.39 -13.44 -35.78
CA VAL A 180 0.18 -12.17 -35.08
C VAL A 180 1.19 -11.15 -35.57
N ASP A 181 0.75 -9.92 -35.86
CA ASP A 181 1.65 -8.82 -36.19
C ASP A 181 2.57 -8.52 -34.99
N PRO A 182 3.89 -8.51 -35.15
CA PRO A 182 4.82 -8.17 -34.07
C PRO A 182 4.51 -6.84 -33.36
N SER A 183 3.95 -5.85 -34.08
CA SER A 183 3.55 -4.56 -33.49
C SER A 183 2.41 -4.66 -32.47
N LYS A 184 1.64 -5.75 -32.52
CA LYS A 184 0.52 -6.06 -31.60
C LYS A 184 0.96 -6.86 -30.37
N ILE A 185 2.26 -7.15 -30.25
CA ILE A 185 2.83 -7.88 -29.11
C ILE A 185 3.69 -6.93 -28.29
N LEU A 186 3.38 -6.79 -27.01
CA LEU A 186 4.15 -6.04 -26.05
C LEU A 186 4.86 -6.98 -25.07
N LEU A 187 6.18 -6.84 -24.97
CA LEU A 187 6.99 -7.49 -23.93
C LEU A 187 7.36 -6.45 -22.86
N ILE A 188 7.08 -6.78 -21.62
CA ILE A 188 7.43 -5.96 -20.48
C ILE A 188 8.48 -6.68 -19.62
N THR A 189 9.52 -5.95 -19.22
CA THR A 189 10.56 -6.43 -18.33
C THR A 189 10.83 -5.39 -17.24
N PHE A 190 11.47 -5.84 -16.17
CA PHE A 190 11.79 -4.93 -15.06
C PHE A 190 12.97 -4.00 -15.39
N THR A 191 14.00 -4.47 -16.11
CA THR A 191 15.21 -3.69 -16.38
C THR A 191 15.39 -3.37 -17.87
N ARG A 192 16.04 -2.23 -18.17
CA ARG A 192 16.41 -1.84 -19.53
C ARG A 192 17.28 -2.88 -20.21
N LYS A 193 18.27 -3.43 -19.48
CA LYS A 193 19.19 -4.47 -20.00
C LYS A 193 18.44 -5.74 -20.39
N ALA A 194 17.43 -6.16 -19.62
CA ALA A 194 16.58 -7.30 -19.96
C ALA A 194 15.75 -7.02 -21.22
N ALA A 195 15.16 -5.82 -21.35
CA ALA A 195 14.41 -5.43 -22.52
C ALA A 195 15.28 -5.43 -23.81
N GLU A 196 16.49 -4.90 -23.73
CA GLU A 196 17.45 -4.89 -24.82
C GLU A 196 17.86 -6.32 -25.21
N SER A 197 18.24 -7.16 -24.22
CA SER A 197 18.60 -8.55 -24.46
C SER A 197 17.47 -9.38 -25.09
N LEU A 198 16.21 -9.17 -24.66
CA LEU A 198 15.06 -9.83 -25.28
C LEU A 198 14.81 -9.35 -26.71
N SER A 199 14.92 -8.04 -26.95
CA SER A 199 14.79 -7.45 -28.28
C SER A 199 15.84 -8.00 -29.25
N GLU A 200 17.11 -8.12 -28.81
CA GLU A 200 18.19 -8.69 -29.61
C GLU A 200 17.95 -10.17 -29.93
N ARG A 201 17.54 -10.98 -28.93
CA ARG A 201 17.26 -12.42 -29.13
C ARG A 201 16.11 -12.66 -30.10
N LEU A 202 15.11 -11.80 -30.09
CA LEU A 202 13.95 -11.90 -30.96
C LEU A 202 14.25 -11.37 -32.37
N GLY A 203 15.07 -10.33 -32.50
CA GLY A 203 15.45 -9.74 -33.80
C GLY A 203 14.31 -9.15 -34.62
N GLU A 204 13.14 -8.94 -34.01
CA GLU A 204 11.95 -8.44 -34.68
C GLU A 204 11.84 -6.91 -34.55
N LYS A 205 11.94 -6.19 -35.68
CA LYS A 205 12.02 -4.72 -35.68
C LYS A 205 10.79 -4.00 -35.12
N ASN A 206 9.60 -4.58 -35.31
CA ASN A 206 8.35 -3.95 -34.90
C ASN A 206 7.85 -4.40 -33.53
N LEU A 207 8.54 -5.37 -32.90
CA LEU A 207 8.18 -5.85 -31.58
C LEU A 207 8.58 -4.85 -30.52
N LYS A 208 7.66 -4.52 -29.61
CA LYS A 208 7.93 -3.58 -28.54
C LYS A 208 8.36 -4.28 -27.27
N CYS A 209 9.66 -4.17 -26.93
CA CYS A 209 10.19 -4.58 -25.62
C CYS A 209 10.37 -3.34 -24.74
N ARG A 210 9.71 -3.29 -23.60
CA ARG A 210 9.63 -2.09 -22.74
C ARG A 210 9.85 -2.44 -21.27
N THR A 211 10.30 -1.46 -20.51
CA THR A 211 10.14 -1.48 -19.05
C THR A 211 8.79 -0.84 -18.69
N PHE A 212 8.25 -1.13 -17.49
CA PHE A 212 7.03 -0.49 -17.01
C PHE A 212 7.10 1.05 -17.09
N HIS A 213 8.22 1.64 -16.66
CA HIS A 213 8.43 3.10 -16.71
C HIS A 213 8.37 3.65 -18.14
N LYS A 214 9.01 2.98 -19.10
CA LYS A 214 9.00 3.41 -20.49
C LYS A 214 7.61 3.31 -21.11
N LEU A 215 6.90 2.23 -20.79
CA LEU A 215 5.52 2.03 -21.21
C LEU A 215 4.60 3.13 -20.65
N ALA A 216 4.72 3.44 -19.35
CA ALA A 216 3.95 4.50 -18.71
C ALA A 216 4.13 5.86 -19.41
N LEU A 217 5.37 6.22 -19.74
CA LEU A 217 5.65 7.46 -20.47
C LEU A 217 5.12 7.44 -21.91
N GLU A 218 5.10 6.28 -22.57
CA GLU A 218 4.50 6.11 -23.90
C GLU A 218 2.97 6.29 -23.82
N ILE A 219 2.30 5.66 -22.85
CA ILE A 219 0.86 5.79 -22.62
C ILE A 219 0.47 7.24 -22.34
N ILE A 220 1.20 7.93 -21.46
CA ILE A 220 0.93 9.35 -21.17
C ILE A 220 1.09 10.18 -22.44
N GLY A 221 2.19 9.99 -23.19
CA GLY A 221 2.45 10.71 -24.43
C GLY A 221 1.38 10.48 -25.50
N GLU A 222 0.89 9.23 -25.65
CA GLU A 222 -0.19 8.89 -26.57
C GLU A 222 -1.53 9.51 -26.16
N ALA A 223 -1.85 9.49 -24.88
CA ALA A 223 -3.12 10.00 -24.36
C ALA A 223 -3.18 11.54 -24.28
N THR A 224 -2.05 12.21 -24.00
CA THR A 224 -2.01 13.66 -23.75
C THR A 224 -1.37 14.47 -24.88
N GLY A 225 -0.71 13.82 -25.83
CA GLY A 225 0.06 14.46 -26.91
C GLY A 225 1.47 14.91 -26.50
N GLU A 226 1.82 14.83 -25.20
CA GLU A 226 3.11 15.27 -24.69
C GLU A 226 3.67 14.29 -23.64
N LYS A 227 4.97 13.97 -23.77
CA LYS A 227 5.65 13.14 -22.76
C LYS A 227 6.10 14.00 -21.60
N PRO A 228 5.81 13.59 -20.36
CA PRO A 228 6.25 14.33 -19.18
C PRO A 228 7.77 14.28 -19.02
N THR A 229 8.33 15.34 -18.47
CA THR A 229 9.74 15.39 -18.06
C THR A 229 9.89 14.63 -16.73
N ILE A 230 10.88 13.77 -16.66
CA ILE A 230 11.17 13.00 -15.45
C ILE A 230 12.20 13.74 -14.61
N VAL A 231 11.95 13.78 -13.28
CA VAL A 231 12.89 14.34 -12.31
C VAL A 231 14.27 13.68 -12.43
N PRO A 232 15.36 14.43 -12.23
CA PRO A 232 16.71 13.88 -12.23
C PRO A 232 16.93 12.89 -11.10
N THR A 233 17.93 12.02 -11.24
CA THR A 233 18.21 10.93 -10.26
C THR A 233 18.58 11.45 -8.86
N ASP A 234 19.13 12.65 -8.77
CA ASP A 234 19.48 13.33 -7.52
C ASP A 234 18.39 14.28 -7.00
N PHE A 235 17.17 14.18 -7.53
CA PHE A 235 16.07 15.10 -7.16
C PHE A 235 15.77 15.10 -5.66
N SER A 236 15.75 13.94 -5.01
CA SER A 236 15.59 13.82 -3.55
C SER A 236 16.69 14.56 -2.79
N VAL A 237 17.92 14.51 -3.29
CA VAL A 237 19.07 15.24 -2.73
C VAL A 237 18.85 16.74 -2.87
N GLN A 238 18.43 17.20 -4.05
CA GLN A 238 18.15 18.64 -4.30
C GLN A 238 17.04 19.16 -3.38
N VAL A 239 15.96 18.39 -3.19
CA VAL A 239 14.86 18.74 -2.27
C VAL A 239 15.37 18.83 -0.84
N TYR A 240 16.13 17.83 -0.40
CA TYR A 240 16.70 17.80 0.95
C TYR A 240 17.59 19.00 1.23
N HIS A 241 18.57 19.29 0.36
CA HIS A 241 19.46 20.42 0.53
C HIS A 241 18.72 21.77 0.51
N LYS A 242 17.76 21.94 -0.43
CA LYS A 242 16.93 23.15 -0.44
C LYS A 242 16.19 23.35 0.89
N LEU A 243 15.56 22.29 1.42
CA LEU A 243 14.87 22.37 2.70
C LEU A 243 15.83 22.60 3.86
N PHE A 244 16.98 21.95 3.85
CA PHE A 244 17.99 22.08 4.89
C PHE A 244 18.53 23.52 4.97
N ASP A 245 18.76 24.17 3.83
CA ASP A 245 19.30 25.52 3.75
C ASP A 245 18.24 26.61 4.00
N GLU A 246 17.01 26.41 3.47
CA GLU A 246 15.96 27.44 3.48
C GLU A 246 14.99 27.31 4.66
N ASN A 247 14.94 26.15 5.36
CA ASN A 247 14.00 25.88 6.45
C ASN A 247 14.75 25.59 7.77
N PRO A 248 14.93 26.60 8.64
CA PRO A 248 15.62 26.41 9.92
C PRO A 248 14.95 25.40 10.86
N SER A 249 13.62 25.20 10.73
CA SER A 249 12.92 24.20 11.53
C SER A 249 13.25 22.78 11.07
N PHE A 250 13.29 22.55 9.74
CA PHE A 250 13.72 21.27 9.17
C PHE A 250 15.15 20.93 9.53
N HIS A 251 16.08 21.91 9.39
CA HIS A 251 17.49 21.75 9.79
C HIS A 251 17.60 21.29 11.25
N ARG A 252 16.90 21.97 12.17
CA ARG A 252 16.89 21.60 13.60
C ARG A 252 16.29 20.22 13.83
N ALA A 253 15.18 19.89 13.15
CA ALA A 253 14.56 18.58 13.28
C ALA A 253 15.49 17.44 12.84
N ILE A 254 16.27 17.63 11.78
CA ILE A 254 17.30 16.67 11.35
C ILE A 254 18.39 16.51 12.43
N ALA A 255 18.87 17.61 13.00
CA ALA A 255 19.86 17.56 14.08
C ALA A 255 19.31 16.82 15.31
N ASP A 256 18.08 17.14 15.72
CA ASP A 256 17.40 16.48 16.84
C ASP A 256 17.14 14.98 16.55
N TYR A 257 16.81 14.62 15.31
CA TYR A 257 16.65 13.22 14.89
C TYR A 257 17.96 12.43 15.01
N ILE A 258 19.09 12.99 14.57
CA ILE A 258 20.39 12.36 14.68
C ILE A 258 20.76 12.11 16.14
N VAL A 259 20.49 13.08 17.02
CA VAL A 259 20.70 12.92 18.45
C VAL A 259 19.79 11.84 19.01
N ARG A 260 18.49 11.91 18.73
CA ARG A 260 17.49 10.93 19.19
C ARG A 260 17.75 9.51 18.68
N SER A 261 18.26 9.33 17.46
CA SER A 261 18.56 8.01 16.88
C SER A 261 19.61 7.23 17.67
N ARG A 262 20.36 7.89 18.56
CA ARG A 262 21.32 7.26 19.48
C ARG A 262 20.66 6.58 20.67
N TYR A 263 19.44 7.03 21.05
CA TYR A 263 18.73 6.46 22.18
C TYR A 263 18.03 5.17 21.78
N LYS A 264 18.51 4.06 22.33
CA LYS A 264 18.02 2.70 22.03
C LYS A 264 16.91 2.24 22.96
N MET A 265 16.62 3.02 24.01
CA MET A 265 15.56 2.69 24.95
C MET A 265 14.19 2.95 24.31
N LYS A 266 13.22 2.11 24.69
CA LYS A 266 11.81 2.34 24.41
C LYS A 266 11.27 3.48 25.28
N ASP A 267 10.13 4.01 24.89
CA ASP A 267 9.35 4.90 25.76
C ASP A 267 9.00 4.17 27.07
N GLN A 268 9.04 4.90 28.19
CA GLN A 268 8.77 4.30 29.51
C GLN A 268 7.37 3.70 29.63
N PHE A 269 6.39 4.16 28.85
CA PHE A 269 5.03 3.60 28.78
C PHE A 269 4.93 2.29 28.02
N GLU A 270 5.97 1.90 27.27
CA GLU A 270 6.01 0.65 26.52
C GLU A 270 6.52 -0.55 27.34
N TYR A 271 7.08 -0.31 28.52
CA TYR A 271 7.55 -1.36 29.38
C TYR A 271 6.40 -2.00 30.17
N SER A 272 6.48 -3.31 30.33
CA SER A 272 5.48 -4.08 31.09
C SER A 272 5.76 -4.09 32.59
N SER A 273 7.00 -3.81 33.00
CA SER A 273 7.39 -3.81 34.40
C SER A 273 8.56 -2.86 34.68
N MET A 274 8.72 -2.47 35.94
CA MET A 274 9.84 -1.66 36.43
C MET A 274 11.18 -2.38 36.18
N GLU A 275 11.23 -3.71 36.38
CA GLU A 275 12.45 -4.50 36.18
C GLU A 275 12.90 -4.45 34.72
N ALA A 276 11.98 -4.57 33.77
CA ALA A 276 12.28 -4.50 32.35
C ALA A 276 12.82 -3.10 31.96
N TYR A 277 12.19 -2.04 32.48
CA TYR A 277 12.67 -0.66 32.29
C TYR A 277 14.07 -0.46 32.87
N MET A 278 14.31 -0.89 34.12
CA MET A 278 15.60 -0.73 34.79
C MET A 278 16.71 -1.57 34.14
N LEU A 279 16.37 -2.73 33.57
CA LEU A 279 17.32 -3.58 32.84
C LEU A 279 17.83 -2.87 31.57
N ASP A 280 16.90 -2.34 30.78
CA ASP A 280 17.23 -1.60 29.56
C ASP A 280 17.97 -0.31 29.90
N ARG A 281 17.57 0.42 30.92
CA ARG A 281 18.27 1.59 31.42
C ARG A 281 19.73 1.28 31.81
N LYS A 282 19.97 0.17 32.47
CA LYS A 282 21.30 -0.30 32.82
C LYS A 282 22.12 -0.70 31.58
N LYS A 283 21.48 -1.29 30.59
CA LYS A 283 22.11 -1.79 29.37
C LYS A 283 22.49 -0.67 28.41
N TYR A 284 21.59 0.28 28.19
CA TYR A 284 21.75 1.32 27.16
C TYR A 284 22.21 2.66 27.74
N GLY A 285 21.93 2.93 29.02
CA GLY A 285 22.17 4.20 29.67
C GLY A 285 21.18 5.29 29.26
N VAL A 286 21.19 6.40 29.94
CA VAL A 286 20.42 7.62 29.68
C VAL A 286 21.29 8.86 29.78
N GLN A 287 22.48 8.79 29.18
CA GLN A 287 23.41 9.91 29.14
C GLN A 287 23.05 10.83 27.99
N ALA A 288 22.80 12.11 28.29
CA ALA A 288 22.59 13.13 27.28
C ALA A 288 23.85 13.36 26.42
N TYR A 289 23.65 13.73 25.16
CA TYR A 289 24.72 14.05 24.22
C TYR A 289 25.39 15.39 24.55
N TYR A 290 24.56 16.39 24.92
CA TYR A 290 25.06 17.70 25.32
C TYR A 290 25.39 17.71 26.81
N LYS A 291 26.38 18.53 27.14
CA LYS A 291 26.81 18.77 28.49
C LYS A 291 26.00 19.93 29.10
N ASP A 292 25.98 19.99 30.42
CA ASP A 292 25.44 21.14 31.14
C ASP A 292 26.29 22.41 30.93
N MET A 293 25.84 23.54 31.48
CA MET A 293 26.56 24.82 31.37
C MET A 293 27.95 24.83 31.99
N ASP A 294 28.23 23.92 32.94
CA ASP A 294 29.55 23.75 33.57
C ASP A 294 30.44 22.77 32.78
N GLY A 295 29.99 22.27 31.64
CA GLY A 295 30.69 21.30 30.80
C GLY A 295 30.71 19.87 31.34
N ARG A 296 29.80 19.52 32.25
CA ARG A 296 29.69 18.19 32.86
C ARG A 296 28.81 17.30 32.00
N ALA A 297 29.13 16.01 31.91
CA ALA A 297 28.27 15.01 31.31
C ALA A 297 27.01 14.82 32.17
N VAL A 298 25.85 14.78 31.54
CA VAL A 298 24.55 14.67 32.20
C VAL A 298 24.05 13.25 32.08
N PHE A 299 23.74 12.59 33.19
CA PHE A 299 23.13 11.28 33.30
C PHE A 299 21.71 11.44 33.83
N CYS A 300 20.72 11.27 32.97
CA CYS A 300 19.34 11.54 33.30
C CYS A 300 18.63 10.33 33.95
N LYS A 301 17.50 10.57 34.58
CA LYS A 301 16.66 9.53 35.18
C LYS A 301 15.81 8.82 34.13
N SER A 302 15.43 9.51 33.07
CA SER A 302 14.65 8.95 31.99
C SER A 302 15.21 9.30 30.60
N ASP A 303 14.78 8.56 29.58
CA ASP A 303 15.09 8.83 28.17
C ASP A 303 14.52 10.19 27.72
N GLU A 304 13.30 10.53 28.16
CA GLU A 304 12.66 11.81 27.86
C GLU A 304 13.42 13.00 28.46
N GLU A 305 13.91 12.89 29.70
CA GLU A 305 14.79 13.92 30.30
C GLU A 305 16.10 14.08 29.53
N SER A 306 16.70 12.98 29.07
CA SER A 306 17.92 13.07 28.25
C SER A 306 17.67 13.74 26.90
N GLN A 307 16.51 13.53 26.30
CA GLN A 307 16.08 14.23 25.09
C GLN A 307 15.84 15.72 25.34
N ILE A 308 15.31 16.09 26.51
CA ILE A 308 15.17 17.50 26.93
C ILE A 308 16.55 18.15 27.13
N CYS A 309 17.50 17.46 27.78
CA CYS A 309 18.88 17.94 27.86
C CYS A 309 19.45 18.27 26.49
N ASP A 310 19.27 17.37 25.54
CA ASP A 310 19.80 17.53 24.19
C ASP A 310 19.08 18.62 23.41
N PHE A 311 17.77 18.77 23.63
CA PHE A 311 17.00 19.88 23.08
C PHE A 311 17.50 21.23 23.58
N LEU A 312 17.75 21.38 24.88
CA LEU A 312 18.28 22.61 25.48
C LEU A 312 19.70 22.88 24.99
N GLY A 313 20.59 21.87 25.03
CA GLY A 313 21.96 21.98 24.63
C GLY A 313 22.19 22.30 23.17
N SER A 314 21.41 21.69 22.26
CA SER A 314 21.46 21.96 20.82
C SER A 314 21.07 23.40 20.46
N ARG A 315 20.25 24.03 21.27
CA ARG A 315 19.77 25.42 21.11
C ARG A 315 20.57 26.45 21.89
N GLY A 316 21.68 26.03 22.51
CA GLY A 316 22.54 26.91 23.28
C GLY A 316 21.92 27.43 24.58
N VAL A 317 20.83 26.80 25.03
CA VAL A 317 20.19 27.14 26.29
C VAL A 317 21.09 26.67 27.45
N GLN A 318 21.43 27.58 28.36
CA GLN A 318 22.23 27.24 29.51
C GLN A 318 21.39 26.58 30.59
N PHE A 319 21.78 25.39 31.03
CA PHE A 319 21.05 24.63 32.05
C PHE A 319 21.96 23.83 32.96
N ARG A 320 21.46 23.46 34.14
CA ARG A 320 21.97 22.43 35.02
C ARG A 320 20.92 21.39 35.28
N TYR A 321 21.32 20.14 35.31
CA TYR A 321 20.44 19.01 35.61
C TYR A 321 20.48 18.67 37.10
N GLU A 322 19.32 18.48 37.75
CA GLU A 322 19.15 18.17 39.18
C GLU A 322 19.95 19.07 40.15
N GLU A 323 20.03 20.35 39.84
CA GLU A 323 20.60 21.32 40.75
C GLU A 323 19.69 21.53 41.95
N LYS A 324 20.27 21.71 43.15
CA LYS A 324 19.49 22.00 44.34
C LYS A 324 18.68 23.29 44.18
N TYR A 325 17.38 23.18 44.52
CA TYR A 325 16.51 24.34 44.54
C TYR A 325 17.06 25.43 45.50
N GLU A 326 16.92 26.68 45.14
CA GLU A 326 17.52 27.79 45.86
C GLU A 326 17.00 28.03 47.29
N PHE A 327 15.76 27.57 47.54
CA PHE A 327 15.17 27.64 48.86
C PHE A 327 15.30 26.28 49.58
N PRO A 328 15.56 26.30 50.93
CA PRO A 328 15.57 25.05 51.69
C PRO A 328 14.18 24.39 51.69
N THR A 329 14.15 23.10 51.39
CA THR A 329 12.95 22.26 51.38
C THR A 329 13.13 21.00 52.23
N THR A 330 14.31 20.84 52.84
CA THR A 330 14.61 19.68 53.69
C THR A 330 13.90 19.80 55.04
N ASP A 331 13.16 18.77 55.43
CA ASP A 331 12.58 18.61 56.77
C ASP A 331 12.86 17.21 57.32
N SER A 332 12.13 16.76 58.35
CA SER A 332 12.33 15.41 58.93
C SER A 332 11.94 14.25 58.00
N GLU A 333 11.12 14.52 56.98
CA GLU A 333 10.54 13.51 56.10
C GLU A 333 11.08 13.64 54.67
N PHE A 334 11.41 14.85 54.21
CA PHE A 334 11.76 15.10 52.81
C PHE A 334 13.23 15.57 52.65
N ARG A 335 13.85 15.12 51.55
CA ARG A 335 15.17 15.59 51.12
C ARG A 335 15.04 16.93 50.42
N GLN A 336 16.19 17.63 50.31
CA GLN A 336 16.27 18.87 49.51
C GLN A 336 15.75 18.59 48.07
N TYR A 337 14.85 19.43 47.65
CA TYR A 337 14.29 19.38 46.29
C TYR A 337 15.34 19.78 45.27
N CYS A 338 15.41 19.01 44.20
CA CYS A 338 16.22 19.26 43.01
C CYS A 338 15.27 19.19 41.81
N PRO A 339 14.93 20.32 41.18
CA PRO A 339 14.20 20.33 39.92
C PRO A 339 14.94 19.55 38.85
N ASP A 340 14.26 18.97 37.89
CA ASP A 340 14.90 18.22 36.79
C ASP A 340 15.89 19.14 36.06
N PHE A 341 15.50 20.39 35.78
CA PHE A 341 16.39 21.37 35.15
C PHE A 341 16.29 22.75 35.82
N SER A 342 17.44 23.39 36.04
CA SER A 342 17.57 24.83 36.29
C SER A 342 18.07 25.48 35.01
N ILE A 343 17.30 26.39 34.41
CA ILE A 343 17.61 27.06 33.15
C ILE A 343 17.99 28.52 33.45
N TYR A 344 19.11 28.95 32.86
CA TYR A 344 19.67 30.28 33.06
C TYR A 344 19.64 31.10 31.79
N TYR A 345 19.19 32.33 31.86
CA TYR A 345 19.15 33.25 30.72
C TYR A 345 19.35 34.70 31.18
N LYS A 346 19.71 35.56 30.24
CA LYS A 346 19.79 37.00 30.44
C LYS A 346 18.66 37.67 29.68
N ASP A 347 17.98 38.62 30.31
CA ASP A 347 17.01 39.47 29.66
C ASP A 347 17.63 40.55 28.76
N SER A 348 16.80 41.40 28.16
CA SER A 348 17.27 42.49 27.28
C SER A 348 18.13 43.53 27.98
N GLU A 349 18.07 43.61 29.31
CA GLU A 349 18.85 44.52 30.17
C GLU A 349 20.15 43.85 30.67
N GLY A 350 20.36 42.57 30.33
CA GLY A 350 21.55 41.78 30.73
C GLY A 350 21.43 41.20 32.16
N VAL A 351 20.27 41.31 32.81
CA VAL A 351 20.04 40.72 34.12
C VAL A 351 19.87 39.20 33.98
N GLN A 352 20.57 38.47 34.83
CA GLN A 352 20.51 37.01 34.82
C GLN A 352 19.29 36.50 35.58
N HIS A 353 18.52 35.70 34.93
CA HIS A 353 17.33 35.02 35.47
C HIS A 353 17.55 33.52 35.56
N ARG A 354 16.82 32.87 36.46
CA ARG A 354 16.75 31.43 36.59
C ARG A 354 15.28 31.01 36.57
N VAL A 355 14.96 29.99 35.75
CA VAL A 355 13.66 29.33 35.71
C VAL A 355 13.88 27.82 35.86
N TYR A 356 12.87 27.15 36.33
CA TYR A 356 12.92 25.72 36.57
C TYR A 356 12.05 24.97 35.55
N LEU A 357 12.45 23.76 35.20
CA LEU A 357 11.70 22.88 34.31
C LEU A 357 11.59 21.51 34.97
N GLU A 358 10.37 20.99 35.02
CA GLU A 358 10.04 19.64 35.45
C GLU A 358 9.48 18.85 34.29
N HIS A 359 9.87 17.58 34.19
CA HIS A 359 9.31 16.65 33.25
C HIS A 359 8.49 15.58 33.95
N PHE A 360 7.19 15.53 33.67
CA PHE A 360 6.27 14.61 34.35
C PHE A 360 5.97 13.37 33.51
N ALA A 361 6.23 12.18 34.08
CA ALA A 361 5.92 10.87 33.49
C ALA A 361 4.42 10.59 33.53
N VAL A 362 3.61 11.43 32.88
CA VAL A 362 2.15 11.28 32.77
C VAL A 362 1.69 11.36 31.32
N ASN A 363 0.74 10.47 30.96
CA ASN A 363 0.10 10.47 29.64
C ASN A 363 -1.01 11.52 29.55
N GLU A 364 -1.71 11.58 28.43
CA GLU A 364 -2.80 12.53 28.14
C GLU A 364 -3.99 12.43 29.12
N HIS A 365 -4.13 11.32 29.84
CA HIS A 365 -5.13 11.12 30.89
C HIS A 365 -4.58 11.40 32.29
N GLY A 366 -3.36 11.95 32.40
CA GLY A 366 -2.70 12.21 33.67
C GLY A 366 -2.24 10.95 34.42
N ARG A 367 -2.17 9.79 33.75
CA ARG A 367 -1.77 8.51 34.35
C ARG A 367 -0.29 8.25 34.13
N CYS A 368 0.34 7.64 35.14
CA CYS A 368 1.72 7.15 35.05
C CYS A 368 1.84 5.88 34.17
N PRO A 369 3.06 5.43 33.83
CA PRO A 369 3.29 4.13 33.20
C PRO A 369 2.62 2.99 33.96
N LYS A 370 2.16 1.95 33.26
CA LYS A 370 1.38 0.82 33.82
C LYS A 370 2.11 0.02 34.89
N TRP A 371 3.43 0.13 34.97
CA TRP A 371 4.24 -0.56 35.97
C TRP A 371 4.38 0.21 37.30
N PHE A 372 3.81 1.42 37.42
CA PHE A 372 3.65 2.09 38.71
C PHE A 372 2.57 1.37 39.52
N ALA A 373 2.86 1.08 40.79
CA ALA A 373 1.82 0.63 41.71
C ALA A 373 0.84 1.78 41.99
N PRO A 374 -0.45 1.50 42.28
CA PRO A 374 -1.46 2.55 42.52
C PRO A 374 -1.06 3.56 43.61
N GLU A 375 -0.38 3.11 44.65
CA GLU A 375 0.11 3.95 45.76
C GLU A 375 1.28 4.83 45.31
N GLU A 376 2.14 4.31 44.46
CA GLU A 376 3.25 5.08 43.87
C GLU A 376 2.74 6.15 42.91
N GLU A 377 1.76 5.82 42.09
CA GLU A 377 1.10 6.78 41.21
C GLU A 377 0.45 7.92 42.01
N THR A 378 -0.25 7.59 43.11
CA THR A 378 -0.84 8.59 43.98
C THR A 378 0.18 9.55 44.60
N LYS A 379 1.28 8.99 45.14
CA LYS A 379 2.38 9.78 45.68
C LYS A 379 3.04 10.65 44.62
N TYR A 380 3.17 10.15 43.40
CA TYR A 380 3.74 10.90 42.29
C TYR A 380 2.86 12.10 41.93
N GLN A 381 1.55 11.91 41.87
CA GLN A 381 0.57 12.97 41.61
C GLN A 381 0.54 14.03 42.73
N GLU A 382 0.67 13.60 43.99
CA GLU A 382 0.81 14.53 45.13
C GLU A 382 2.12 15.31 45.02
N GLY A 383 3.20 14.67 44.63
CA GLY A 383 4.49 15.30 44.36
C GLY A 383 4.43 16.39 43.28
N ILE A 384 3.67 16.17 42.19
CA ILE A 384 3.44 17.17 41.15
C ILE A 384 2.72 18.40 41.73
N ARG A 385 1.68 18.20 42.52
CA ARG A 385 0.94 19.31 43.16
C ARG A 385 1.84 20.09 44.10
N TRP A 386 2.59 19.40 44.95
CA TRP A 386 3.52 20.02 45.89
C TRP A 386 4.59 20.86 45.16
N LYS A 387 5.18 20.38 44.06
CA LYS A 387 6.13 21.16 43.28
C LYS A 387 5.52 22.45 42.74
N ARG A 388 4.31 22.37 42.18
CA ARG A 388 3.57 23.55 41.67
C ARG A 388 3.30 24.57 42.77
N ASP A 389 2.84 24.10 43.92
CA ASP A 389 2.53 24.93 45.07
C ASP A 389 3.81 25.59 45.63
N LEU A 390 4.90 24.84 45.76
CA LEU A 390 6.19 25.34 46.20
C LEU A 390 6.69 26.50 45.32
N HIS A 391 6.71 26.30 43.99
CA HIS A 391 7.17 27.35 43.07
C HIS A 391 6.28 28.58 43.10
N ARG A 392 4.97 28.42 43.21
CA ARG A 392 4.01 29.51 43.36
C ARG A 392 4.26 30.27 44.67
N ASP A 393 4.41 29.57 45.79
CA ASP A 393 4.58 30.18 47.12
C ASP A 393 5.92 30.91 47.26
N LYS A 394 6.96 30.42 46.54
CA LYS A 394 8.29 31.06 46.51
C LYS A 394 8.44 32.11 45.41
N GLY A 395 7.44 32.28 44.54
CA GLY A 395 7.47 33.25 43.44
C GLY A 395 8.48 32.89 42.35
N THR A 396 8.83 31.61 42.20
CA THR A 396 9.75 31.13 41.17
C THR A 396 8.97 30.60 39.96
N VAL A 397 9.54 30.72 38.77
CA VAL A 397 8.91 30.27 37.52
C VAL A 397 9.19 28.77 37.32
N LEU A 398 8.15 27.98 37.19
CA LEU A 398 8.18 26.58 36.85
C LEU A 398 7.61 26.38 35.44
N LEU A 399 8.44 25.83 34.55
CA LEU A 399 8.02 25.26 33.26
C LEU A 399 7.74 23.78 33.45
N GLU A 400 6.80 23.27 32.70
CA GLU A 400 6.43 21.84 32.74
C GLU A 400 6.41 21.24 31.35
N THR A 401 6.93 20.04 31.25
CA THR A 401 6.73 19.13 30.13
C THR A 401 6.17 17.80 30.64
N SER A 402 5.60 17.00 29.78
CA SER A 402 5.11 15.67 30.17
C SER A 402 5.24 14.67 29.03
N SER A 403 5.24 13.38 29.35
CA SER A 403 5.19 12.32 28.37
C SER A 403 4.00 12.45 27.41
N ALA A 404 2.88 13.03 27.86
CA ALA A 404 1.73 13.31 26.99
C ALA A 404 2.09 14.21 25.79
N GLY A 405 2.88 15.26 25.98
CA GLY A 405 3.37 16.11 24.89
C GLY A 405 4.28 15.38 23.94
N PHE A 406 5.14 14.51 24.46
CA PHE A 406 6.04 13.67 23.64
C PHE A 406 5.23 12.65 22.84
N HIS A 407 4.21 12.02 23.43
CA HIS A 407 3.32 11.08 22.74
C HIS A 407 2.52 11.73 21.61
N ARG A 408 2.07 12.99 21.79
CA ARG A 408 1.42 13.76 20.72
C ARG A 408 2.38 14.23 19.64
N GLY A 409 3.69 14.32 19.96
CA GLY A 409 4.72 14.83 19.07
C GLY A 409 4.91 16.35 19.10
N ASP A 410 4.28 17.06 20.05
CA ASP A 410 4.36 18.52 20.20
C ASP A 410 5.20 18.98 21.41
N GLY A 411 5.75 18.03 22.19
CA GLY A 411 6.45 18.34 23.46
C GLY A 411 7.61 19.33 23.31
N PHE A 412 8.41 19.21 22.25
CA PHE A 412 9.51 20.17 22.01
C PHE A 412 9.02 21.50 21.45
N THR A 413 7.97 21.49 20.62
CA THR A 413 7.36 22.70 20.11
C THR A 413 6.73 23.53 21.23
N ASP A 414 6.05 22.88 22.17
CA ASP A 414 5.49 23.49 23.37
C ASP A 414 6.60 24.04 24.28
N LEU A 415 7.64 23.27 24.54
CA LEU A 415 8.79 23.71 25.34
C LEU A 415 9.47 24.93 24.69
N ALA A 416 9.69 24.89 23.36
CA ALA A 416 10.26 26.03 22.64
C ALA A 416 9.40 27.29 22.79
N ALA A 417 8.09 27.17 22.66
CA ALA A 417 7.15 28.29 22.83
C ALA A 417 7.23 28.89 24.25
N LYS A 418 7.28 28.02 25.27
CA LYS A 418 7.42 28.45 26.67
C LYS A 418 8.73 29.19 26.95
N LEU A 419 9.85 28.68 26.41
CA LEU A 419 11.16 29.32 26.54
C LEU A 419 11.21 30.67 25.80
N ASN A 420 10.68 30.73 24.58
CA ASN A 420 10.61 31.97 23.80
C ASN A 420 9.73 33.03 24.48
N ALA A 421 8.63 32.63 25.14
CA ALA A 421 7.77 33.54 25.90
C ALA A 421 8.48 34.22 27.10
N LEU A 422 9.55 33.60 27.60
CA LEU A 422 10.44 34.17 28.62
C LEU A 422 11.57 35.04 28.03
N GLY A 423 11.62 35.22 26.70
CA GLY A 423 12.67 35.95 26.04
C GLY A 423 13.97 35.14 25.81
N ILE A 424 13.94 33.82 26.03
CA ILE A 424 15.10 32.97 25.79
C ILE A 424 15.22 32.75 24.27
N THR A 425 16.28 33.28 23.68
CA THR A 425 16.58 33.12 22.27
C THR A 425 17.48 31.92 22.02
N PHE A 426 17.18 31.16 20.99
CA PHE A 426 17.97 30.01 20.61
C PHE A 426 19.18 30.42 19.78
N THR A 427 20.33 29.79 20.03
CA THR A 427 21.56 29.94 19.25
C THR A 427 22.01 28.59 18.71
N ASP A 428 22.70 28.58 17.58
CA ASP A 428 23.22 27.34 17.00
C ASP A 428 24.54 26.91 17.73
N ALA A 429 24.46 26.74 19.05
CA ALA A 429 25.58 26.36 19.88
C ALA A 429 25.89 24.87 19.76
N GLY A 430 26.50 24.44 18.68
CA GLY A 430 26.87 23.04 18.47
C GLY A 430 27.08 22.67 17.03
N SER A 431 27.03 23.63 16.11
CA SER A 431 27.06 23.43 14.65
C SER A 431 28.24 22.57 14.18
N ASP A 432 29.46 22.75 14.71
CA ASP A 432 30.65 22.03 14.22
C ASP A 432 30.68 20.53 14.55
N LYS A 433 30.19 20.13 15.71
CA LYS A 433 30.07 18.72 16.08
C LYS A 433 28.90 18.03 15.34
N MET A 434 27.80 18.74 15.24
CA MET A 434 26.62 18.31 14.57
C MET A 434 26.81 18.23 13.06
N SER A 435 27.51 19.19 12.46
CA SER A 435 27.82 19.21 11.03
C SER A 435 28.58 17.96 10.55
N ARG A 436 29.55 17.47 11.34
CA ARG A 436 30.27 16.24 10.99
C ARG A 436 29.42 14.99 11.09
N GLU A 437 28.50 14.92 12.05
CA GLU A 437 27.58 13.80 12.20
C GLU A 437 26.47 13.86 11.17
N LEU A 438 26.00 15.05 10.78
CA LEU A 438 25.06 15.28 9.70
C LEU A 438 25.57 14.69 8.38
N VAL A 439 26.77 15.05 7.97
CA VAL A 439 27.39 14.51 6.73
C VAL A 439 27.45 12.98 6.76
N ARG A 440 27.78 12.40 7.91
CA ARG A 440 27.86 10.93 8.06
C ARG A 440 26.52 10.21 8.00
N GLN A 441 25.43 10.86 8.44
CA GLN A 441 24.08 10.28 8.50
C GLN A 441 23.20 10.66 7.30
N GLU A 442 23.66 11.58 6.47
CA GLU A 442 22.87 12.14 5.35
C GLU A 442 22.33 11.07 4.41
N GLU A 443 23.18 10.13 3.97
CA GLU A 443 22.76 9.05 3.06
C GLU A 443 21.64 8.19 3.66
N ASN A 444 21.72 7.89 4.96
CA ASN A 444 20.71 7.09 5.65
C ASN A 444 19.38 7.85 5.76
N ILE A 445 19.44 9.14 6.07
CA ILE A 445 18.26 10.01 6.17
C ILE A 445 17.60 10.17 4.81
N LEU A 446 18.40 10.46 3.78
CA LEU A 446 17.90 10.56 2.40
C LEU A 446 17.28 9.25 1.92
N GLY A 447 17.91 8.11 2.19
CA GLY A 447 17.37 6.79 1.88
C GLY A 447 16.02 6.57 2.54
N MET A 448 15.89 6.91 3.83
CA MET A 448 14.61 6.83 4.56
C MET A 448 13.55 7.74 3.95
N LEU A 449 13.85 9.01 3.69
CA LEU A 449 12.92 9.99 3.16
C LEU A 449 12.43 9.62 1.76
N THR A 450 13.36 9.19 0.90
CA THR A 450 13.05 8.75 -0.47
C THR A 450 12.17 7.51 -0.47
N ALA A 451 12.49 6.50 0.34
CA ALA A 451 11.69 5.29 0.46
C ALA A 451 10.29 5.59 1.01
N PHE A 452 10.19 6.50 1.97
CA PHE A 452 8.90 6.89 2.56
C PHE A 452 8.02 7.64 1.55
N ASN A 453 8.58 8.61 0.81
CA ASN A 453 7.87 9.32 -0.26
C ASN A 453 7.36 8.36 -1.33
N PHE A 454 8.21 7.40 -1.74
CA PHE A 454 7.83 6.33 -2.66
C PHE A 454 6.65 5.50 -2.14
N LEU A 455 6.70 5.05 -0.87
CA LEU A 455 5.63 4.26 -0.25
C LEU A 455 4.31 5.04 -0.13
N LEU A 456 4.37 6.33 0.22
CA LEU A 456 3.18 7.18 0.24
C LEU A 456 2.51 7.28 -1.11
N LYS A 457 3.29 7.59 -2.16
CA LYS A 457 2.78 7.70 -3.53
C LYS A 457 2.20 6.37 -4.01
N SER A 458 2.96 5.27 -3.89
CA SER A 458 2.57 3.95 -4.39
C SER A 458 1.32 3.36 -3.71
N LYS A 459 1.06 3.71 -2.44
CA LYS A 459 -0.13 3.25 -1.70
C LYS A 459 -1.29 4.25 -1.72
N GLY A 460 -1.13 5.41 -2.36
CA GLY A 460 -2.12 6.49 -2.28
C GLY A 460 -2.37 6.97 -0.84
N ALA A 461 -1.41 6.76 0.07
CA ALA A 461 -1.53 7.12 1.48
C ALA A 461 -1.27 8.62 1.69
N THR A 462 -1.91 9.19 2.69
CA THR A 462 -1.68 10.57 3.10
C THR A 462 -0.82 10.61 4.37
N MET A 463 -0.08 11.71 4.57
CA MET A 463 0.67 11.91 5.82
C MET A 463 -0.23 11.80 7.05
N SER A 464 -1.47 12.31 6.99
CA SER A 464 -2.44 12.20 8.09
C SER A 464 -2.80 10.75 8.42
N SER A 465 -2.97 9.89 7.39
CA SER A 465 -3.30 8.47 7.61
C SER A 465 -2.13 7.69 8.23
N VAL A 466 -0.90 8.06 7.89
CA VAL A 466 0.31 7.44 8.44
C VAL A 466 0.57 7.94 9.87
N ALA A 467 0.45 9.23 10.12
CA ALA A 467 0.61 9.81 11.46
C ALA A 467 -0.40 9.24 12.46
N ALA A 468 -1.63 8.94 12.01
CA ALA A 468 -2.64 8.28 12.85
C ALA A 468 -2.26 6.85 13.26
N GLN A 469 -1.41 6.17 12.49
CA GLN A 469 -0.94 4.81 12.78
C GLN A 469 0.37 4.79 13.57
N ALA A 470 1.06 5.92 13.69
CA ALA A 470 2.30 6.01 14.45
C ALA A 470 2.02 5.78 15.94
N ALA A 471 2.49 4.64 16.46
CA ALA A 471 2.24 4.22 17.84
C ALA A 471 3.07 5.02 18.85
N PHE A 472 4.22 5.55 18.45
CA PHE A 472 5.22 6.13 19.34
C PHE A 472 5.46 7.61 19.07
N SER A 473 5.76 8.35 20.13
CA SER A 473 6.03 9.79 20.06
C SER A 473 7.22 10.12 19.15
N LYS A 474 8.29 9.31 19.21
CA LYS A 474 9.48 9.47 18.37
C LYS A 474 9.13 9.43 16.88
N ASP A 475 8.26 8.50 16.49
CA ASP A 475 7.82 8.33 15.11
C ASP A 475 6.97 9.51 14.65
N ARG A 476 6.06 9.98 15.50
CA ARG A 476 5.21 11.15 15.20
C ARG A 476 6.01 12.43 15.01
N ILE A 477 7.01 12.67 15.87
CA ILE A 477 7.90 13.83 15.72
C ILE A 477 8.66 13.72 14.40
N THR A 478 9.24 12.57 14.10
CA THR A 478 9.96 12.34 12.84
C THR A 478 9.05 12.53 11.63
N LEU A 479 7.82 12.00 11.68
CA LEU A 479 6.85 12.16 10.61
C LEU A 479 6.46 13.63 10.39
N ASN A 480 6.18 14.37 11.44
CA ASN A 480 5.68 15.74 11.34
C ASN A 480 6.78 16.76 11.02
N GLU A 481 7.96 16.61 11.62
CA GLU A 481 9.01 17.62 11.54
C GLU A 481 10.02 17.37 10.41
N ILE A 482 10.11 16.12 9.92
CA ILE A 482 11.09 15.73 8.91
C ILE A 482 10.41 15.20 7.65
N VAL A 483 9.60 14.13 7.80
CA VAL A 483 9.02 13.45 6.64
C VAL A 483 8.00 14.32 5.91
N ALA A 484 7.07 14.96 6.64
CA ALA A 484 6.04 15.79 6.04
C ALA A 484 6.63 16.99 5.28
N PRO A 485 7.54 17.80 5.86
CA PRO A 485 8.19 18.88 5.11
C PRO A 485 8.94 18.40 3.87
N PHE A 486 9.60 17.23 3.93
CA PHE A 486 10.27 16.66 2.77
C PHE A 486 9.29 16.25 1.67
N VAL A 487 8.22 15.55 2.01
CA VAL A 487 7.18 15.12 1.05
C VAL A 487 6.50 16.31 0.40
N ASP A 488 6.18 17.35 1.19
CA ASP A 488 5.57 18.58 0.68
C ASP A 488 6.54 19.38 -0.18
N GLY A 489 7.81 19.48 0.22
CA GLY A 489 8.88 20.11 -0.55
C GLY A 489 9.14 19.38 -1.87
N TYR A 490 9.11 18.05 -1.86
CA TYR A 490 9.26 17.22 -3.05
C TYR A 490 8.15 17.48 -4.05
N ARG A 491 6.88 17.42 -3.63
CA ARG A 491 5.71 17.72 -4.47
C ARG A 491 5.72 19.14 -5.00
N LYS A 492 6.07 20.10 -4.16
CA LYS A 492 6.15 21.50 -4.56
C LYS A 492 7.19 21.71 -5.66
N MET A 493 8.38 21.10 -5.52
CA MET A 493 9.44 21.23 -6.50
C MET A 493 9.10 20.52 -7.83
N GLU A 494 8.42 19.36 -7.79
CA GLU A 494 7.85 18.71 -8.97
C GLU A 494 6.89 19.64 -9.72
N GLN A 495 5.96 20.27 -8.99
CA GLN A 495 4.99 21.21 -9.59
C GLN A 495 5.65 22.46 -10.16
N GLU A 496 6.60 23.07 -9.43
CA GLU A 496 7.34 24.26 -9.88
C GLU A 496 8.12 24.02 -11.19
N ARG A 497 8.65 22.79 -11.38
CA ARG A 497 9.42 22.42 -12.57
C ARG A 497 8.58 21.78 -13.67
N GLY A 498 7.33 21.41 -13.40
CA GLY A 498 6.51 20.63 -14.33
C GLY A 498 7.07 19.24 -14.59
N GLU A 499 7.80 18.68 -13.63
CA GLU A 499 8.43 17.36 -13.69
C GLU A 499 7.64 16.35 -12.85
N ILE A 500 7.76 15.06 -13.15
CA ILE A 500 7.17 13.97 -12.37
C ILE A 500 8.20 12.86 -12.12
N ASP A 501 8.07 12.12 -11.05
CA ASP A 501 8.88 10.92 -10.83
C ASP A 501 8.29 9.69 -11.54
N PHE A 502 9.04 8.59 -11.52
CA PHE A 502 8.60 7.35 -12.16
C PHE A 502 7.36 6.73 -11.51
N THR A 503 7.14 6.94 -10.22
CA THR A 503 5.95 6.46 -9.52
C THR A 503 4.72 7.20 -10.00
N ASP A 504 4.80 8.54 -10.10
CA ASP A 504 3.71 9.36 -10.65
C ASP A 504 3.43 9.02 -12.11
N ALA A 505 4.48 8.73 -12.91
CA ALA A 505 4.30 8.33 -14.30
C ALA A 505 3.47 7.04 -14.40
N ILE A 506 3.77 6.04 -13.59
CA ILE A 506 2.99 4.78 -13.59
C ILE A 506 1.57 5.02 -13.10
N LEU A 507 1.38 5.72 -11.98
CA LEU A 507 0.05 6.03 -11.45
C LEU A 507 -0.80 6.81 -12.47
N ARG A 508 -0.23 7.77 -13.15
CA ARG A 508 -0.91 8.55 -14.18
C ARG A 508 -1.27 7.70 -15.41
N ALA A 509 -0.36 6.82 -15.86
CA ALA A 509 -0.63 5.92 -16.97
C ALA A 509 -1.75 4.93 -16.61
N THR A 510 -1.74 4.36 -15.40
CA THR A 510 -2.81 3.49 -14.89
C THR A 510 -4.15 4.21 -14.90
N GLN A 511 -4.20 5.42 -14.37
CA GLN A 511 -5.43 6.23 -14.35
C GLN A 511 -5.96 6.55 -15.75
N LEU A 512 -5.08 6.79 -16.73
CA LEU A 512 -5.46 6.97 -18.13
C LEU A 512 -6.08 5.70 -18.73
N CYS A 513 -5.50 4.53 -18.41
CA CYS A 513 -6.05 3.24 -18.85
C CYS A 513 -7.42 2.95 -18.20
N GLU A 514 -7.58 3.21 -16.90
CA GLU A 514 -8.86 3.09 -16.19
C GLU A 514 -9.93 4.02 -16.79
N ASN A 515 -9.55 5.22 -17.21
CA ASN A 515 -10.42 6.18 -17.88
C ASN A 515 -10.68 5.87 -19.36
N GLY A 516 -10.25 4.70 -19.83
CA GLY A 516 -10.62 4.18 -21.16
C GLY A 516 -9.56 4.33 -22.23
N HIS A 517 -8.36 4.87 -21.94
CA HIS A 517 -7.27 4.78 -22.89
C HIS A 517 -6.83 3.32 -23.05
N ARG A 518 -6.82 2.83 -24.29
CA ARG A 518 -6.48 1.43 -24.60
C ARG A 518 -5.28 1.41 -25.54
N PRO A 519 -4.08 1.07 -25.05
CA PRO A 519 -2.94 0.79 -25.93
C PRO A 519 -3.28 -0.35 -26.89
N ASP A 520 -2.85 -0.22 -28.15
CA ASP A 520 -3.24 -1.10 -29.24
C ASP A 520 -2.36 -2.36 -29.30
N TYR A 521 -2.52 -3.26 -28.31
CA TYR A 521 -1.86 -4.55 -28.24
C TYR A 521 -2.87 -5.68 -28.10
N ASP A 522 -2.61 -6.80 -28.85
CA ASP A 522 -3.39 -8.03 -28.73
C ASP A 522 -2.80 -8.97 -27.66
N TYR A 523 -1.48 -8.91 -27.45
CA TYR A 523 -0.77 -9.74 -26.48
C TYR A 523 0.20 -8.90 -25.65
N ILE A 524 0.12 -9.09 -24.32
CA ILE A 524 1.06 -8.49 -23.35
C ILE A 524 1.73 -9.63 -22.59
N LEU A 525 3.05 -9.70 -22.66
CA LEU A 525 3.85 -10.68 -21.93
C LEU A 525 4.76 -9.95 -20.94
N VAL A 526 4.72 -10.38 -19.67
CA VAL A 526 5.55 -9.82 -18.61
C VAL A 526 6.59 -10.86 -18.20
N ASP A 527 7.88 -10.56 -18.43
CA ASP A 527 8.99 -11.39 -17.97
C ASP A 527 9.41 -10.96 -16.56
N GLU A 528 9.79 -11.93 -15.69
CA GLU A 528 10.14 -11.72 -14.28
C GLU A 528 9.02 -11.02 -13.48
N PHE A 529 7.78 -11.49 -13.65
CA PHE A 529 6.59 -10.92 -12.98
C PHE A 529 6.72 -10.88 -11.45
N GLN A 530 7.47 -11.82 -10.83
CA GLN A 530 7.71 -11.85 -9.38
C GLN A 530 8.51 -10.63 -8.87
N ASP A 531 9.26 -9.95 -9.72
CA ASP A 531 10.01 -8.73 -9.37
C ASP A 531 9.14 -7.47 -9.47
N THR A 532 7.89 -7.64 -9.94
CA THR A 532 6.92 -6.56 -10.06
C THR A 532 6.39 -6.19 -8.68
N PRO A 533 6.53 -4.94 -8.21
CA PRO A 533 5.99 -4.52 -6.93
C PRO A 533 4.46 -4.71 -6.87
N LEU A 534 3.92 -5.10 -5.70
CA LEU A 534 2.48 -5.34 -5.48
C LEU A 534 1.56 -4.21 -5.98
N TRP A 535 2.03 -2.97 -5.95
CA TRP A 535 1.26 -1.83 -6.45
C TRP A 535 1.19 -1.74 -7.99
N LEU A 536 2.12 -2.40 -8.71
CA LEU A 536 2.06 -2.56 -10.16
C LEU A 536 1.16 -3.74 -10.58
N GLU A 537 0.93 -4.70 -9.68
CA GLU A 537 0.05 -5.85 -9.95
C GLU A 537 -1.44 -5.44 -10.00
N CYS A 538 -1.80 -4.32 -9.37
CA CYS A 538 -3.16 -3.78 -9.36
C CYS A 538 -3.42 -2.77 -10.50
N SER A 539 -2.41 -2.45 -11.29
CA SER A 539 -2.47 -1.53 -12.44
C SER A 539 -2.61 -2.31 -13.72
#